data_23e687f66fb37c8fe7b348349d943e12
#
_entry.id   23e687f66fb37c8fe7b348349d943e12
#
_cell.length_a   1.000
_cell.length_b   1.000
_cell.length_c   1.000
_cell.angle_alpha   90.00
_cell.angle_beta   90.00
_cell.angle_gamma   90.00
#
_symmetry.space_group_name_H-M   'P 1'
#
loop_
_entity.id
_entity.type
_entity.pdbx_description
1 polymer ?
#
loop_
_entity_poly.entity_id
_entity_poly.type
_entity_poly.pdbx_seq_one_letter_code
_entity_poly.pdbx_strand_id
1 'polypeptide(L)'
;CSTYSNRGKEACSGHYIRESQLRAIVLDDLRRVTQFARQKETLLLHRVAKRNSTQAKKEISQIQRKLDKLHRRETALAALFQRLYEDNVLGRIPDEQYRILSAEYAQERAQIKEKLPQLEERQEKLRDSITNASRFVDRARQYSEITELTPELLRLFIEKIVVGERAEKYSHSAPQEVMIYYRDIGLLDTTEEQDLQNELADAGPAA
;
A
#
# COMPACT_ATOMS: atom_id res chain seq x y z
N CYS A 1 -2.67 23.44 -7.33
CA CYS A 1 -2.19 22.29 -8.14
C CYS A 1 -1.34 22.82 -9.30
N SER A 2 -0.09 22.36 -9.41
CA SER A 2 0.83 22.78 -10.48
C SER A 2 0.30 22.48 -11.89
N THR A 3 -0.42 21.38 -12.06
CA THR A 3 -1.02 21.03 -13.34
C THR A 3 -2.09 22.04 -13.76
N TYR A 4 -2.94 22.47 -12.84
CA TYR A 4 -3.95 23.50 -13.10
C TYR A 4 -3.31 24.86 -13.40
N SER A 5 -2.27 25.23 -12.64
CA SER A 5 -1.53 26.49 -12.84
C SER A 5 -0.81 26.54 -14.19
N ASN A 6 -0.23 25.42 -14.64
CA ASN A 6 0.62 25.38 -15.84
C ASN A 6 -0.15 25.03 -17.12
N ARG A 7 -1.24 24.27 -17.05
CA ARG A 7 -1.97 23.74 -18.22
C ARG A 7 -3.44 24.13 -18.27
N GLY A 8 -3.95 24.89 -17.27
CA GLY A 8 -5.31 25.42 -17.26
C GLY A 8 -6.40 24.39 -16.95
N LYS A 9 -7.65 24.82 -17.18
CA LYS A 9 -8.88 24.09 -16.81
C LYS A 9 -9.12 22.82 -17.63
N GLU A 10 -8.50 22.67 -18.77
CA GLU A 10 -8.64 21.48 -19.65
C GLU A 10 -7.83 20.29 -19.13
N ALA A 11 -6.72 20.56 -18.45
CA ALA A 11 -5.80 19.53 -17.96
C ALA A 11 -6.06 19.10 -16.50
N CYS A 12 -6.79 19.94 -15.71
CA CYS A 12 -7.12 19.63 -14.34
C CYS A 12 -8.33 20.44 -13.88
N SER A 13 -9.30 19.79 -13.26
CA SER A 13 -10.40 20.45 -12.58
C SER A 13 -9.94 21.11 -11.28
N GLY A 14 -10.61 22.17 -10.86
CA GLY A 14 -10.30 22.90 -9.63
C GLY A 14 -10.66 22.10 -8.38
N HIS A 15 -9.69 21.57 -7.67
CA HIS A 15 -9.87 20.90 -6.37
C HIS A 15 -9.65 21.91 -5.23
N TYR A 16 -10.61 22.81 -5.02
CA TYR A 16 -10.49 23.79 -3.96
C TYR A 16 -11.35 23.40 -2.77
N ILE A 17 -10.74 23.30 -1.59
CA ILE A 17 -11.40 23.20 -0.30
C ILE A 17 -10.81 24.26 0.64
N ARG A 18 -11.65 24.89 1.47
CA ARG A 18 -11.16 25.84 2.48
C ARG A 18 -10.40 25.07 3.57
N GLU A 19 -9.26 25.61 4.00
CA GLU A 19 -8.45 24.98 5.05
C GLU A 19 -9.24 24.71 6.33
N SER A 20 -10.06 25.66 6.76
CA SER A 20 -10.91 25.52 7.94
C SER A 20 -11.91 24.36 7.82
N GLN A 21 -12.49 24.17 6.63
CA GLN A 21 -13.41 23.07 6.35
C GLN A 21 -12.67 21.73 6.33
N LEU A 22 -11.53 21.68 5.67
CA LEU A 22 -10.71 20.46 5.64
C LEU A 22 -10.24 20.07 7.05
N ARG A 23 -9.77 21.03 7.84
CA ARG A 23 -9.38 20.80 9.24
C ARG A 23 -10.53 20.26 10.09
N ALA A 24 -11.74 20.82 9.94
CA ALA A 24 -12.91 20.35 10.67
C ALA A 24 -13.30 18.92 10.27
N ILE A 25 -13.33 18.62 8.97
CA ILE A 25 -13.63 17.26 8.45
C ILE A 25 -12.61 16.25 8.98
N VAL A 26 -11.32 16.57 8.89
CA VAL A 26 -10.24 15.66 9.32
C VAL A 26 -10.27 15.44 10.83
N LEU A 27 -10.54 16.48 11.61
CA LEU A 27 -10.62 16.37 13.07
C LEU A 27 -11.82 15.50 13.51
N ASP A 28 -12.98 15.73 12.90
CA ASP A 28 -14.20 14.99 13.21
C ASP A 28 -14.05 13.51 12.82
N ASP A 29 -13.54 13.23 11.64
CA ASP A 29 -13.30 11.88 11.18
C ASP A 29 -12.23 11.16 12.03
N LEU A 30 -11.14 11.84 12.41
CA LEU A 30 -10.11 11.29 13.29
C LEU A 30 -10.68 10.92 14.67
N ARG A 31 -11.53 11.77 15.25
CA ARG A 31 -12.24 11.47 16.51
C ARG A 31 -13.11 10.23 16.37
N ARG A 32 -13.92 10.17 15.34
CA ARG A 32 -14.81 9.05 15.02
C ARG A 32 -14.01 7.74 14.89
N VAL A 33 -12.98 7.72 14.06
CA VAL A 33 -12.18 6.51 13.78
C VAL A 33 -11.38 6.06 15.01
N THR A 34 -10.80 6.97 15.77
CA THR A 34 -10.09 6.61 17.01
C THR A 34 -11.05 6.13 18.09
N GLN A 35 -12.24 6.71 18.20
CA GLN A 35 -13.28 6.23 19.12
C GLN A 35 -13.75 4.82 18.72
N PHE A 36 -14.03 4.60 17.44
CA PHE A 36 -14.39 3.28 16.91
C PHE A 36 -13.30 2.24 17.21
N ALA A 37 -12.04 2.59 16.97
CA ALA A 37 -10.91 1.70 17.26
C ALA A 37 -10.81 1.29 18.73
N ARG A 38 -11.13 2.20 19.65
CA ARG A 38 -11.14 1.90 21.10
C ARG A 38 -12.34 1.05 21.53
N GLN A 39 -13.52 1.37 21.00
CA GLN A 39 -14.77 0.72 21.41
C GLN A 39 -15.02 -0.63 20.75
N LYS A 40 -14.54 -0.79 19.51
CA LYS A 40 -14.81 -1.94 18.63
C LYS A 40 -13.52 -2.55 18.08
N GLU A 41 -12.52 -2.69 18.92
CA GLU A 41 -11.19 -3.17 18.55
C GLU A 41 -11.22 -4.48 17.77
N THR A 42 -11.86 -5.51 18.32
CA THR A 42 -11.94 -6.85 17.72
C THR A 42 -12.52 -6.78 16.30
N LEU A 43 -13.51 -5.91 16.12
CA LEU A 43 -14.18 -5.71 14.84
C LEU A 43 -13.26 -5.02 13.83
N LEU A 44 -12.58 -3.96 14.27
CA LEU A 44 -11.60 -3.25 13.43
C LEU A 44 -10.48 -4.20 12.99
N LEU A 45 -9.91 -4.96 13.93
CA LEU A 45 -8.84 -5.92 13.64
C LEU A 45 -9.28 -6.99 12.66
N HIS A 46 -10.47 -7.57 12.85
CA HIS A 46 -11.03 -8.58 11.94
C HIS A 46 -11.23 -8.03 10.53
N ARG A 47 -11.75 -6.81 10.41
CA ARG A 47 -11.99 -6.19 9.11
C ARG A 47 -10.72 -5.82 8.38
N VAL A 48 -9.77 -5.17 9.05
CA VAL A 48 -8.47 -4.85 8.47
C VAL A 48 -7.76 -6.14 8.04
N ALA A 49 -7.82 -7.18 8.87
CA ALA A 49 -7.30 -8.50 8.51
C ALA A 49 -8.02 -9.09 7.29
N LYS A 50 -9.34 -9.05 7.20
CA LYS A 50 -10.14 -9.55 6.06
C LYS A 50 -9.84 -8.76 4.78
N ARG A 51 -9.80 -7.43 4.85
CA ARG A 51 -9.53 -6.56 3.69
C ARG A 51 -8.08 -6.67 3.20
N ASN A 52 -7.13 -6.57 4.11
CA ASN A 52 -5.71 -6.67 3.78
C ASN A 52 -5.33 -8.11 3.41
N SER A 53 -5.98 -9.13 4.00
CA SER A 53 -5.61 -10.52 3.76
C SER A 53 -5.94 -10.99 2.34
N THR A 54 -7.03 -10.55 1.72
CA THR A 54 -7.41 -11.04 0.39
C THR A 54 -6.54 -10.42 -0.70
N GLN A 55 -6.35 -9.12 -0.68
CA GLN A 55 -5.56 -8.41 -1.70
C GLN A 55 -4.05 -8.55 -1.45
N ALA A 56 -3.61 -8.34 -0.21
CA ALA A 56 -2.22 -8.51 0.17
C ALA A 56 -1.75 -9.97 0.05
N LYS A 57 -2.56 -10.96 0.40
CA LYS A 57 -2.24 -12.38 0.16
C LYS A 57 -2.11 -12.70 -1.33
N LYS A 58 -2.98 -12.14 -2.18
CA LYS A 58 -2.83 -12.28 -3.63
C LYS A 58 -1.54 -11.66 -4.12
N GLU A 59 -1.22 -10.43 -3.69
CA GLU A 59 0.00 -9.72 -4.09
C GLU A 59 1.25 -10.42 -3.55
N ILE A 60 1.26 -10.83 -2.29
CA ILE A 60 2.35 -11.62 -1.69
C ILE A 60 2.58 -12.93 -2.47
N SER A 61 1.50 -13.64 -2.83
CA SER A 61 1.59 -14.87 -3.62
C SER A 61 2.16 -14.62 -5.02
N GLN A 62 1.79 -13.51 -5.65
CA GLN A 62 2.35 -13.12 -6.95
C GLN A 62 3.83 -12.75 -6.86
N ILE A 63 4.21 -12.00 -5.82
CA ILE A 63 5.62 -11.66 -5.56
C ILE A 63 6.41 -12.93 -5.29
N GLN A 64 5.90 -13.84 -4.46
CA GLN A 64 6.56 -15.12 -4.17
C GLN A 64 6.84 -15.90 -5.45
N ARG A 65 5.85 -16.02 -6.34
CA ARG A 65 6.04 -16.70 -7.65
C ARG A 65 7.11 -16.03 -8.52
N LYS A 66 7.20 -14.69 -8.46
CA LYS A 66 8.25 -13.94 -9.18
C LYS A 66 9.64 -14.21 -8.57
N LEU A 67 9.75 -14.19 -7.25
CA LEU A 67 10.99 -14.51 -6.54
C LEU A 67 11.45 -15.94 -6.86
N ASP A 68 10.55 -16.94 -6.77
CA ASP A 68 10.86 -18.31 -7.10
C ASP A 68 11.35 -18.48 -8.55
N LYS A 69 10.73 -17.75 -9.49
CA LYS A 69 11.15 -17.75 -10.89
C LYS A 69 12.55 -17.15 -11.07
N LEU A 70 12.84 -16.04 -10.39
CA LEU A 70 14.14 -15.37 -10.46
C LEU A 70 15.23 -16.22 -9.83
N HIS A 71 15.00 -16.84 -8.68
CA HIS A 71 15.96 -17.75 -8.05
C HIS A 71 16.26 -19.00 -8.90
N ARG A 72 15.21 -19.60 -9.49
CA ARG A 72 15.41 -20.71 -10.43
C ARG A 72 16.23 -20.29 -11.64
N ARG A 73 15.97 -19.08 -12.16
CA ARG A 73 16.72 -18.56 -13.30
C ARG A 73 18.17 -18.25 -12.94
N GLU A 74 18.42 -17.68 -11.77
CA GLU A 74 19.78 -17.44 -11.25
C GLU A 74 20.58 -18.73 -11.14
N THR A 75 19.99 -19.80 -10.59
CA THR A 75 20.60 -21.13 -10.49
C THR A 75 20.88 -21.72 -11.88
N ALA A 76 19.91 -21.58 -12.80
CA ALA A 76 20.09 -22.05 -14.18
C ALA A 76 21.21 -21.30 -14.91
N LEU A 77 21.31 -19.97 -14.73
CA LEU A 77 22.39 -19.17 -15.31
C LEU A 77 23.77 -19.58 -14.78
N ALA A 78 23.87 -19.89 -13.48
CA ALA A 78 25.13 -20.39 -12.92
C ALA A 78 25.56 -21.71 -13.56
N ALA A 79 24.63 -22.64 -13.73
CA ALA A 79 24.90 -23.92 -14.38
C ALA A 79 25.24 -23.76 -15.89
N LEU A 80 24.54 -22.86 -16.59
CA LEU A 80 24.84 -22.55 -17.99
C LEU A 80 26.21 -21.91 -18.16
N PHE A 81 26.58 -20.99 -17.26
CA PHE A 81 27.88 -20.35 -17.27
C PHE A 81 29.01 -21.35 -17.05
N GLN A 82 28.83 -22.29 -16.14
CA GLN A 82 29.81 -23.37 -15.89
C GLN A 82 30.00 -24.20 -17.15
N ARG A 83 28.92 -24.68 -17.79
CA ARG A 83 28.99 -25.45 -19.04
C ARG A 83 29.64 -24.65 -20.17
N LEU A 84 29.29 -23.37 -20.31
CA LEU A 84 29.86 -22.50 -21.30
C LEU A 84 31.38 -22.37 -21.14
N TYR A 85 31.86 -22.28 -19.88
CA TYR A 85 33.27 -22.23 -19.56
C TYR A 85 33.96 -23.57 -19.93
N GLU A 86 33.36 -24.70 -19.54
CA GLU A 86 33.92 -26.05 -19.86
C GLU A 86 34.00 -26.27 -21.36
N ASP A 87 32.97 -25.90 -22.14
CA ASP A 87 32.95 -26.07 -23.59
C ASP A 87 33.96 -25.16 -24.30
N ASN A 88 34.21 -23.95 -23.77
CA ASN A 88 35.26 -23.07 -24.28
C ASN A 88 36.67 -23.67 -24.01
N VAL A 89 36.92 -24.10 -22.78
CA VAL A 89 38.21 -24.72 -22.40
C VAL A 89 38.49 -25.98 -23.23
N LEU A 90 37.46 -26.76 -23.55
CA LEU A 90 37.57 -27.94 -24.41
C LEU A 90 37.64 -27.64 -25.92
N GLY A 91 37.63 -26.35 -26.30
CA GLY A 91 37.68 -25.94 -27.72
C GLY A 91 36.40 -26.23 -28.50
N ARG A 92 35.28 -26.55 -27.85
CA ARG A 92 33.98 -26.83 -28.51
C ARG A 92 33.29 -25.61 -29.00
N ILE A 93 33.54 -24.46 -28.38
CA ILE A 93 33.04 -23.15 -28.81
C ILE A 93 34.18 -22.15 -28.94
N PRO A 94 34.11 -21.26 -29.96
CA PRO A 94 35.10 -20.21 -30.19
C PRO A 94 35.10 -19.17 -29.03
N ASP A 95 36.27 -18.58 -28.76
CA ASP A 95 36.45 -17.55 -27.75
C ASP A 95 35.53 -16.35 -27.94
N GLU A 96 35.27 -15.96 -29.17
CA GLU A 96 34.35 -14.86 -29.49
C GLU A 96 32.93 -15.17 -29.04
N GLN A 97 32.46 -16.38 -29.29
CA GLN A 97 31.13 -16.83 -28.88
C GLN A 97 31.02 -16.96 -27.37
N TYR A 98 32.08 -17.44 -26.72
CA TYR A 98 32.19 -17.46 -25.27
C TYR A 98 32.07 -16.05 -24.66
N ARG A 99 32.78 -15.06 -25.22
CA ARG A 99 32.73 -13.66 -24.74
C ARG A 99 31.32 -13.08 -24.83
N ILE A 100 30.65 -13.29 -25.97
CA ILE A 100 29.28 -12.77 -26.17
C ILE A 100 28.32 -13.38 -25.16
N LEU A 101 28.26 -14.71 -25.07
CA LEU A 101 27.33 -15.41 -24.18
C LEU A 101 27.63 -15.16 -22.69
N SER A 102 28.91 -15.08 -22.33
CA SER A 102 29.29 -14.77 -20.94
C SER A 102 28.88 -13.36 -20.53
N ALA A 103 28.98 -12.39 -21.44
CA ALA A 103 28.52 -11.03 -21.20
C ALA A 103 26.98 -10.96 -21.03
N GLU A 104 26.23 -11.67 -21.87
CA GLU A 104 24.77 -11.76 -21.78
C GLU A 104 24.33 -12.39 -20.44
N TYR A 105 24.95 -13.49 -20.04
CA TYR A 105 24.65 -14.13 -18.73
C TYR A 105 25.00 -13.23 -17.55
N ALA A 106 26.12 -12.51 -17.62
CA ALA A 106 26.51 -11.56 -16.59
C ALA A 106 25.52 -10.41 -16.48
N GLN A 107 25.04 -9.88 -17.61
CA GLN A 107 24.04 -8.83 -17.64
C GLN A 107 22.70 -9.28 -17.07
N GLU A 108 22.22 -10.48 -17.47
CA GLU A 108 20.98 -11.03 -16.94
C GLU A 108 21.09 -11.27 -15.43
N ARG A 109 22.21 -11.82 -14.97
CA ARG A 109 22.46 -12.04 -13.52
C ARG A 109 22.47 -10.73 -12.73
N ALA A 110 23.06 -9.67 -13.27
CA ALA A 110 23.04 -8.34 -12.65
C ALA A 110 21.61 -7.80 -12.51
N GLN A 111 20.76 -7.95 -13.54
CA GLN A 111 19.36 -7.54 -13.49
C GLN A 111 18.56 -8.35 -12.46
N ILE A 112 18.82 -9.66 -12.33
CA ILE A 112 18.16 -10.49 -11.31
C ILE A 112 18.57 -10.03 -9.92
N LYS A 113 19.87 -9.80 -9.70
CA LYS A 113 20.42 -9.34 -8.41
C LYS A 113 19.87 -8.00 -7.98
N GLU A 114 19.53 -7.12 -8.93
CA GLU A 114 18.89 -5.83 -8.63
C GLU A 114 17.39 -5.99 -8.29
N LYS A 115 16.67 -6.88 -8.98
CA LYS A 115 15.23 -7.07 -8.80
C LYS A 115 14.86 -7.83 -7.53
N LEU A 116 15.69 -8.79 -7.11
CA LEU A 116 15.41 -9.63 -5.95
C LEU A 116 15.16 -8.82 -4.68
N PRO A 117 16.07 -7.93 -4.22
CA PRO A 117 15.88 -7.18 -2.98
C PRO A 117 14.67 -6.23 -3.04
N GLN A 118 14.35 -5.67 -4.21
CA GLN A 118 13.17 -4.82 -4.38
C GLN A 118 11.86 -5.60 -4.16
N LEU A 119 11.79 -6.83 -4.66
CA LEU A 119 10.63 -7.71 -4.48
C LEU A 119 10.53 -8.23 -3.04
N GLU A 120 11.65 -8.56 -2.42
CA GLU A 120 11.72 -8.99 -1.01
C GLU A 120 11.28 -7.85 -0.08
N GLU A 121 11.79 -6.65 -0.26
CA GLU A 121 11.37 -5.45 0.50
C GLU A 121 9.88 -5.16 0.32
N ARG A 122 9.36 -5.28 -0.91
CA ARG A 122 7.93 -5.11 -1.18
C ARG A 122 7.09 -6.17 -0.48
N GLN A 123 7.53 -7.42 -0.48
CA GLN A 123 6.85 -8.51 0.19
C GLN A 123 6.80 -8.30 1.71
N GLU A 124 7.90 -7.85 2.30
CA GLU A 124 8.00 -7.56 3.74
C GLU A 124 7.08 -6.40 4.14
N LYS A 125 7.08 -5.30 3.38
CA LYS A 125 6.14 -4.17 3.59
C LYS A 125 4.69 -4.62 3.54
N LEU A 126 4.33 -5.55 2.65
CA LEU A 126 2.98 -6.10 2.58
C LEU A 126 2.65 -7.00 3.78
N ARG A 127 3.61 -7.80 4.26
CA ARG A 127 3.44 -8.59 5.48
C ARG A 127 3.26 -7.71 6.70
N ASP A 128 4.07 -6.68 6.83
CA ASP A 128 3.96 -5.68 7.90
C ASP A 128 2.61 -4.97 7.88
N SER A 129 2.08 -4.64 6.72
CA SER A 129 0.78 -3.98 6.59
C SER A 129 -0.39 -4.83 7.10
N ILE A 130 -0.26 -6.15 7.07
CA ILE A 130 -1.27 -7.08 7.62
C ILE A 130 -1.25 -7.07 9.16
N THR A 131 -0.08 -6.82 9.76
CA THR A 131 0.15 -6.89 11.23
C THR A 131 -0.11 -5.56 11.94
N ASN A 132 -0.27 -4.47 11.21
CA ASN A 132 -0.17 -3.11 11.77
C ASN A 132 -1.47 -2.54 12.36
N ALA A 133 -2.64 -3.19 12.19
CA ALA A 133 -3.90 -2.69 12.74
C ALA A 133 -3.87 -2.58 14.28
N SER A 134 -3.18 -3.48 14.97
CA SER A 134 -2.98 -3.41 16.43
C SER A 134 -2.25 -2.13 16.84
N ARG A 135 -1.26 -1.69 16.07
CA ARG A 135 -0.52 -0.43 16.32
C ARG A 135 -1.42 0.80 16.24
N PHE A 136 -2.40 0.77 15.33
CA PHE A 136 -3.39 1.86 15.26
C PHE A 136 -4.25 1.91 16.52
N VAL A 137 -4.73 0.76 16.99
CA VAL A 137 -5.53 0.67 18.22
C VAL A 137 -4.73 1.16 19.43
N ASP A 138 -3.49 0.72 19.59
CA ASP A 138 -2.62 1.15 20.69
C ASP A 138 -2.40 2.67 20.68
N ARG A 139 -2.19 3.27 19.52
CA ARG A 139 -2.12 4.72 19.38
C ARG A 139 -3.44 5.40 19.71
N ALA A 140 -4.58 4.86 19.22
CA ALA A 140 -5.90 5.40 19.54
C ALA A 140 -6.22 5.37 21.04
N ARG A 141 -5.69 4.41 21.77
CA ARG A 141 -5.82 4.34 23.25
C ARG A 141 -5.03 5.44 23.96
N GLN A 142 -3.86 5.81 23.44
CA GLN A 142 -3.03 6.87 24.02
C GLN A 142 -3.66 8.27 23.86
N TYR A 143 -4.46 8.45 22.80
CA TYR A 143 -5.13 9.72 22.49
C TYR A 143 -6.64 9.61 22.72
N SER A 144 -7.07 9.58 23.98
CA SER A 144 -8.49 9.42 24.35
C SER A 144 -9.34 10.64 24.01
N GLU A 145 -8.77 11.85 24.11
CA GLU A 145 -9.44 13.11 23.82
C GLU A 145 -8.61 13.91 22.80
N ILE A 146 -9.14 14.03 21.60
CA ILE A 146 -8.55 14.85 20.54
C ILE A 146 -9.35 16.14 20.43
N THR A 147 -8.85 17.22 21.03
CA THR A 147 -9.54 18.53 21.05
C THR A 147 -9.25 19.34 19.79
N GLU A 148 -8.02 19.28 19.29
CA GLU A 148 -7.57 20.02 18.13
C GLU A 148 -6.72 19.15 17.19
N LEU A 149 -6.64 19.54 15.91
CA LEU A 149 -5.85 18.87 14.91
C LEU A 149 -4.41 19.42 14.89
N THR A 150 -3.50 18.70 15.53
CA THR A 150 -2.07 19.08 15.55
C THR A 150 -1.31 18.43 14.40
N PRO A 151 -0.17 19.01 13.96
CA PRO A 151 0.71 18.39 12.97
C PRO A 151 1.24 17.02 13.42
N GLU A 152 1.37 16.80 14.72
CA GLU A 152 1.79 15.52 15.30
C GLU A 152 0.73 14.45 15.07
N LEU A 153 -0.53 14.73 15.40
CA LEU A 153 -1.67 13.82 15.16
C LEU A 153 -1.82 13.48 13.67
N LEU A 154 -1.65 14.46 12.78
CA LEU A 154 -1.68 14.23 11.36
C LEU A 154 -0.61 13.22 10.92
N ARG A 155 0.64 13.41 11.36
CA ARG A 155 1.75 12.50 11.04
C ARG A 155 1.59 11.12 11.66
N LEU A 156 0.98 11.06 12.86
CA LEU A 156 0.83 9.82 13.60
C LEU A 156 -0.26 8.92 13.02
N PHE A 157 -1.40 9.51 12.63
CA PHE A 157 -2.59 8.76 12.24
C PHE A 157 -2.84 8.75 10.73
N ILE A 158 -2.49 9.80 10.00
CA ILE A 158 -2.90 9.98 8.61
C ILE A 158 -1.75 9.69 7.66
N GLU A 159 -2.00 8.86 6.66
CA GLU A 159 -1.08 8.57 5.56
C GLU A 159 -1.23 9.60 4.44
N LYS A 160 -2.47 9.79 3.98
CA LYS A 160 -2.82 10.77 2.94
C LYS A 160 -4.28 11.16 3.03
N ILE A 161 -4.59 12.34 2.49
CA ILE A 161 -5.95 12.83 2.28
C ILE A 161 -6.13 13.07 0.79
N VAL A 162 -7.20 12.53 0.22
CA VAL A 162 -7.59 12.73 -1.17
C VAL A 162 -8.85 13.56 -1.20
N VAL A 163 -8.77 14.72 -1.84
CA VAL A 163 -9.91 15.62 -2.03
C VAL A 163 -10.44 15.42 -3.45
N GLY A 164 -11.66 14.94 -3.56
CA GLY A 164 -12.34 14.69 -4.83
C GLY A 164 -12.75 15.97 -5.55
N GLU A 165 -13.24 15.83 -6.77
CA GLU A 165 -13.83 16.92 -7.53
C GLU A 165 -15.20 17.28 -6.97
N ARG A 166 -15.58 18.55 -7.09
CA ARG A 166 -16.95 18.93 -6.79
C ARG A 166 -17.88 18.48 -7.90
N ALA A 167 -19.06 17.99 -7.53
CA ALA A 167 -20.08 17.59 -8.48
C ALA A 167 -20.47 18.74 -9.46
N GLU A 168 -20.45 19.97 -8.96
CA GLU A 168 -20.70 21.18 -9.76
C GLU A 168 -19.48 22.11 -9.72
N LYS A 169 -18.90 22.40 -10.90
CA LYS A 169 -17.62 23.12 -11.05
C LYS A 169 -17.59 24.52 -10.43
N TYR A 170 -18.74 25.18 -10.22
CA TYR A 170 -18.81 26.56 -9.76
C TYR A 170 -19.66 26.75 -8.48
N SER A 171 -20.23 25.70 -7.94
CA SER A 171 -21.01 25.73 -6.72
C SER A 171 -20.13 25.68 -5.49
N HIS A 172 -20.25 26.66 -4.60
CA HIS A 172 -19.56 26.64 -3.30
C HIS A 172 -20.22 25.68 -2.28
N SER A 173 -21.45 25.25 -2.55
CA SER A 173 -22.26 24.37 -1.70
C SER A 173 -22.36 22.93 -2.20
N ALA A 174 -21.85 22.63 -3.41
CA ALA A 174 -21.88 21.27 -3.93
C ALA A 174 -21.04 20.32 -3.05
N PRO A 175 -21.54 19.10 -2.82
CA PRO A 175 -20.83 18.10 -2.05
C PRO A 175 -19.47 17.79 -2.70
N GLN A 176 -18.46 17.66 -1.87
CA GLN A 176 -17.11 17.32 -2.27
C GLN A 176 -16.63 16.15 -1.41
N GLU A 177 -16.20 15.09 -2.06
CA GLU A 177 -15.71 13.91 -1.37
C GLU A 177 -14.31 14.16 -0.79
N VAL A 178 -14.10 13.75 0.46
CA VAL A 178 -12.81 13.79 1.14
C VAL A 178 -12.53 12.39 1.67
N MET A 179 -11.55 11.71 1.10
CA MET A 179 -11.13 10.38 1.54
C MET A 179 -9.89 10.50 2.42
N ILE A 180 -9.96 9.99 3.64
CA ILE A 180 -8.88 10.02 4.61
C ILE A 180 -8.32 8.61 4.77
N TYR A 181 -7.05 8.44 4.38
CA TYR A 181 -6.33 7.18 4.52
C TYR A 181 -5.51 7.21 5.81
N TYR A 182 -5.84 6.31 6.71
CA TYR A 182 -5.14 6.17 7.99
C TYR A 182 -3.94 5.24 7.86
N ARG A 183 -2.86 5.55 8.58
CA ARG A 183 -1.72 4.65 8.70
C ARG A 183 -2.18 3.34 9.34
N ASP A 184 -1.67 2.23 8.84
CA ASP A 184 -1.90 0.88 9.35
C ASP A 184 -3.30 0.29 9.09
N ILE A 185 -4.35 1.11 8.89
CA ILE A 185 -5.71 0.61 8.64
C ILE A 185 -6.30 1.02 7.29
N GLY A 186 -5.70 2.00 6.61
CA GLY A 186 -6.15 2.52 5.30
C GLY A 186 -7.43 3.36 5.41
N LEU A 187 -8.27 3.33 4.38
CA LEU A 187 -9.57 4.03 4.38
C LEU A 187 -10.57 3.28 5.27
N LEU A 188 -11.24 3.98 6.17
CA LEU A 188 -12.38 3.45 6.95
C LEU A 188 -13.61 4.27 6.59
N ASP A 189 -14.57 3.66 5.89
CA ASP A 189 -15.80 4.32 5.46
C ASP A 189 -16.90 4.17 6.52
N THR A 190 -17.77 5.19 6.62
CA THR A 190 -18.94 5.21 7.54
C THR A 190 -19.97 4.15 7.19
N THR A 191 -20.14 3.85 5.90
CA THR A 191 -21.04 2.78 5.43
C THR A 191 -20.54 1.42 5.92
N GLU A 192 -19.24 1.26 5.93
CA GLU A 192 -18.59 0.06 6.43
C GLU A 192 -18.74 -0.14 7.95
N GLU A 193 -18.90 0.92 8.73
CA GLU A 193 -19.20 0.82 10.18
C GLU A 193 -20.61 0.30 10.44
N GLN A 194 -21.59 0.70 9.64
CA GLN A 194 -22.97 0.25 9.74
C GLN A 194 -23.11 -1.22 9.32
N ASP A 195 -22.47 -1.62 8.23
CA ASP A 195 -22.48 -3.01 7.77
C ASP A 195 -21.86 -3.95 8.80
N LEU A 196 -20.81 -3.51 9.48
CA LEU A 196 -20.17 -4.26 10.54
C LEU A 196 -21.04 -4.41 11.80
N GLN A 197 -21.81 -3.39 12.14
CA GLN A 197 -22.77 -3.47 13.23
C GLN A 197 -23.89 -4.45 12.92
N ASN A 198 -24.34 -4.50 11.67
CA ASN A 198 -25.34 -5.43 11.17
C ASN A 198 -24.83 -6.89 11.12
N GLU A 199 -23.60 -7.11 10.61
CA GLU A 199 -22.97 -8.45 10.60
C GLU A 199 -22.80 -9.04 12.00
N LEU A 200 -22.57 -8.21 13.03
CA LEU A 200 -22.48 -8.68 14.41
C LEU A 200 -23.85 -8.94 15.06
N ALA A 201 -24.87 -8.20 14.67
CA ALA A 201 -26.23 -8.44 15.16
C ALA A 201 -26.79 -9.76 14.62
N ASP A 202 -26.42 -10.14 13.37
CA ASP A 202 -26.80 -11.41 12.75
C ASP A 202 -25.98 -12.62 13.22
N ALA A 203 -24.76 -12.38 13.73
CA ALA A 203 -23.86 -13.45 14.19
C ALA A 203 -24.11 -13.89 15.63
N GLY A 204 -25.26 -13.69 16.26
CA GLY A 204 -25.69 -14.16 17.57
C GLY A 204 -24.57 -14.46 18.61
N PRO A 205 -24.80 -14.41 19.89
CA PRO A 205 -23.79 -14.75 20.87
C PRO A 205 -23.32 -16.19 20.66
N ALA A 206 -22.02 -16.36 20.43
CA ALA A 206 -21.39 -17.67 20.37
C ALA A 206 -21.65 -18.40 21.68
N ALA A 207 -22.37 -19.53 21.59
CA ALA A 207 -22.70 -20.41 22.69
C ALA A 207 -21.46 -21.14 23.22
#